data_4a2c6e3c226dc27df1d10ae9f3c09caf
#
_entry.id   4a2c6e3c226dc27df1d10ae9f3c09caf
#
_cell.length_a   1.000
_cell.length_b   1.000
_cell.length_c   1.000
_cell.angle_alpha   90.00
_cell.angle_beta   90.00
_cell.angle_gamma   90.00
#
_symmetry.space_group_name_H-M   'P 1'
#
loop_
_entity.id
_entity.type
_entity.pdbx_description
1 polymer ?
#
loop_
_entity_poly.entity_id
_entity_poly.type
_entity_poly.pdbx_seq_one_letter_code
_entity_poly.pdbx_strand_id
1 'polypeptide(L)'
;MTEISVVVPVHDENENIKPFLQRTEKILNSIGKTYEIIFSLDPSSDNTEKIILEEIEKNKNIKLLVFSRRFGQPAATIAGILNCKGSYCVVIDVDLQDPPEIIEQLYKKIIAGYEVVYAKRKDRKGETIFK
;
A
#
# COMPACT_ATOMS: atom_id res chain seq x y z
N MET A 1 6.75 18.28 -0.45
CA MET A 1 7.55 17.05 -0.53
C MET A 1 6.85 15.91 0.17
N THR A 2 6.83 14.74 -0.45
CA THR A 2 6.16 13.58 0.12
C THR A 2 7.08 12.87 1.10
N GLU A 3 6.55 12.57 2.28
CA GLU A 3 7.31 11.85 3.31
C GLU A 3 7.10 10.34 3.21
N ILE A 4 5.85 9.91 3.06
CA ILE A 4 5.51 8.47 3.10
C ILE A 4 4.84 8.07 1.79
N SER A 5 5.35 7.03 1.14
CA SER A 5 4.69 6.41 0.01
C SER A 5 4.19 5.04 0.41
N VAL A 6 2.90 4.79 0.22
CA VAL A 6 2.30 3.48 0.48
C VAL A 6 2.06 2.81 -0.86
N VAL A 7 2.75 1.71 -1.09
CA VAL A 7 2.65 0.95 -2.35
C VAL A 7 1.74 -0.25 -2.13
N VAL A 8 0.71 -0.36 -2.95
CA VAL A 8 -0.34 -1.37 -2.79
C VAL A 8 -0.51 -2.12 -4.11
N PRO A 9 0.08 -3.30 -4.24
CA PRO A 9 -0.17 -4.11 -5.44
C PRO A 9 -1.58 -4.68 -5.38
N VAL A 10 -2.32 -4.60 -6.49
CA VAL A 10 -3.71 -5.05 -6.53
C VAL A 10 -4.02 -5.81 -7.82
N HIS A 11 -4.92 -6.79 -7.70
CA HIS A 11 -5.45 -7.56 -8.81
C HIS A 11 -6.78 -8.17 -8.35
N ASP A 12 -7.89 -7.82 -9.01
CA ASP A 12 -9.23 -8.32 -8.68
C ASP A 12 -9.57 -8.16 -7.20
N GLU A 13 -9.45 -6.93 -6.69
CA GLU A 13 -9.65 -6.62 -5.27
C GLU A 13 -10.75 -5.59 -5.04
N ASN A 14 -11.77 -5.56 -5.90
CA ASN A 14 -12.77 -4.48 -5.83
C ASN A 14 -13.47 -4.35 -4.47
N GLU A 15 -13.63 -5.45 -3.74
CA GLU A 15 -14.30 -5.39 -2.44
C GLU A 15 -13.42 -4.82 -1.34
N ASN A 16 -12.11 -4.85 -1.52
CA ASN A 16 -11.16 -4.49 -0.48
C ASN A 16 -10.65 -3.05 -0.57
N ILE A 17 -10.86 -2.37 -1.71
CA ILE A 17 -10.29 -1.05 -1.94
C ILE A 17 -10.80 -0.02 -0.93
N LYS A 18 -12.12 0.10 -0.80
CA LYS A 18 -12.69 1.12 0.08
C LYS A 18 -12.40 0.88 1.56
N PRO A 19 -12.57 -0.34 2.09
CA PRO A 19 -12.20 -0.58 3.49
C PRO A 19 -10.72 -0.33 3.77
N PHE A 20 -9.85 -0.72 2.85
CA PHE A 20 -8.43 -0.47 2.99
C PHE A 20 -8.13 1.02 3.04
N LEU A 21 -8.68 1.79 2.10
CA LEU A 21 -8.43 3.24 2.05
C LEU A 21 -8.95 3.94 3.29
N GLN A 22 -10.13 3.56 3.77
CA GLN A 22 -10.71 4.18 4.94
C GLN A 22 -9.77 4.08 6.14
N ARG A 23 -9.21 2.91 6.38
CA ARG A 23 -8.30 2.68 7.49
C ARG A 23 -6.92 3.31 7.25
N THR A 24 -6.43 3.19 6.03
CA THR A 24 -5.10 3.70 5.68
C THR A 24 -5.06 5.21 5.73
N GLU A 25 -6.06 5.88 5.17
CA GLU A 25 -6.12 7.34 5.21
C GLU A 25 -6.22 7.85 6.64
N LYS A 26 -6.99 7.15 7.47
CA LYS A 26 -7.13 7.53 8.88
C LYS A 26 -5.78 7.49 9.60
N ILE A 27 -5.01 6.41 9.42
CA ILE A 27 -3.73 6.30 10.10
C ILE A 27 -2.69 7.27 9.52
N LEU A 28 -2.68 7.49 8.21
CA LEU A 28 -1.76 8.43 7.60
C LEU A 28 -2.04 9.86 8.05
N ASN A 29 -3.31 10.24 8.15
CA ASN A 29 -3.68 11.55 8.66
C ASN A 29 -3.28 11.70 10.13
N SER A 30 -3.38 10.64 10.90
CA SER A 30 -2.98 10.64 12.30
C SER A 30 -1.46 10.82 12.47
N ILE A 31 -0.67 10.26 11.57
CA ILE A 31 0.77 10.46 11.59
C ILE A 31 1.13 11.92 11.30
N GLY A 32 0.32 12.60 10.47
CA GLY A 32 0.49 14.02 10.23
C GLY A 32 1.57 14.39 9.23
N LYS A 33 2.08 13.45 8.47
CA LYS A 33 3.08 13.71 7.43
C LYS A 33 2.45 13.65 6.06
N THR A 34 3.09 14.30 5.09
CA THR A 34 2.63 14.22 3.70
C THR A 34 2.77 12.79 3.19
N TYR A 35 1.82 12.37 2.38
CA TYR A 35 1.81 10.98 1.92
C TYR A 35 1.25 10.86 0.51
N GLU A 36 1.53 9.74 -0.11
CA GLU A 36 0.85 9.29 -1.31
C GLU A 36 0.54 7.80 -1.16
N ILE A 37 -0.54 7.37 -1.81
CA ILE A 37 -0.92 5.95 -1.87
C ILE A 37 -0.89 5.57 -3.34
N ILE A 38 -0.05 4.60 -3.70
CA ILE A 38 0.12 4.18 -5.08
C ILE A 38 -0.46 2.78 -5.23
N PHE A 39 -1.58 2.68 -5.93
CA PHE A 39 -2.11 1.38 -6.33
C PHE A 39 -1.39 0.95 -7.60
N SER A 40 -0.77 -0.22 -7.54
CA SER A 40 -0.07 -0.81 -8.67
C SER A 40 -0.94 -1.95 -9.18
N LEU A 41 -1.65 -1.71 -10.28
CA LEU A 41 -2.76 -2.55 -10.71
C LEU A 41 -2.39 -3.44 -11.89
N ASP A 42 -2.37 -4.76 -11.64
CA ASP A 42 -2.45 -5.73 -12.72
C ASP A 42 -3.86 -5.67 -13.30
N PRO A 43 -4.02 -5.85 -14.63
CA PRO A 43 -5.35 -5.80 -15.23
C PRO A 43 -6.31 -6.71 -14.51
N SER A 44 -7.47 -6.16 -14.16
CA SER A 44 -8.50 -6.86 -13.39
C SER A 44 -9.74 -7.03 -14.22
N SER A 45 -10.45 -8.14 -13.97
CA SER A 45 -11.71 -8.42 -14.66
C SER A 45 -12.92 -7.84 -13.94
N ASP A 46 -12.70 -7.30 -12.72
CA ASP A 46 -13.76 -6.73 -11.90
C ASP A 46 -13.71 -5.19 -11.93
N ASN A 47 -14.31 -4.54 -10.94
CA ASN A 47 -14.41 -3.09 -10.86
C ASN A 47 -13.24 -2.43 -10.12
N THR A 48 -12.14 -3.13 -9.90
CA THR A 48 -11.01 -2.61 -9.12
C THR A 48 -10.54 -1.27 -9.65
N GLU A 49 -10.25 -1.18 -10.94
CA GLU A 49 -9.74 0.07 -11.54
C GLU A 49 -10.74 1.19 -11.39
N LYS A 50 -12.02 0.91 -11.67
CA LYS A 50 -13.07 1.92 -11.59
C LYS A 50 -13.17 2.50 -10.19
N ILE A 51 -13.13 1.64 -9.17
CA ILE A 51 -13.23 2.07 -7.78
C ILE A 51 -12.03 2.95 -7.40
N ILE A 52 -10.84 2.57 -7.82
CA ILE A 52 -9.64 3.37 -7.52
C ILE A 52 -9.75 4.74 -8.19
N LEU A 53 -10.19 4.80 -9.44
CA LEU A 53 -10.35 6.08 -10.13
C LEU A 53 -11.36 6.98 -9.42
N GLU A 54 -12.45 6.41 -8.90
CA GLU A 54 -13.42 7.16 -8.12
C GLU A 54 -12.80 7.72 -6.83
N GLU A 55 -11.95 6.93 -6.18
CA GLU A 55 -11.30 7.37 -4.96
C GLU A 55 -10.25 8.46 -5.22
N ILE A 56 -9.60 8.44 -6.37
CA ILE A 56 -8.67 9.50 -6.77
C ILE A 56 -9.39 10.85 -6.86
N GLU A 57 -10.64 10.85 -7.31
CA GLU A 57 -11.42 12.09 -7.38
C GLU A 57 -11.66 12.69 -5.99
N LYS A 58 -11.71 11.86 -4.97
CA LYS A 58 -11.94 12.33 -3.59
C LYS A 58 -10.65 12.69 -2.87
N ASN A 59 -9.52 12.06 -3.25
CA ASN A 59 -8.24 12.27 -2.56
C ASN A 59 -7.11 12.26 -3.60
N LYS A 60 -6.53 13.42 -3.84
CA LYS A 60 -5.49 13.57 -4.86
C LYS A 60 -4.15 12.95 -4.48
N ASN A 61 -4.00 12.50 -3.24
CA ASN A 61 -2.81 11.77 -2.83
C ASN A 61 -2.83 10.32 -3.28
N ILE A 62 -3.94 9.84 -3.82
CA ILE A 62 -4.05 8.48 -4.35
C ILE A 62 -3.62 8.49 -5.81
N LYS A 63 -2.77 7.55 -6.20
CA LYS A 63 -2.25 7.41 -7.55
C LYS A 63 -2.45 5.99 -8.04
N LEU A 64 -2.50 5.82 -9.34
CA LEU A 64 -2.75 4.54 -9.97
C LEU A 64 -1.74 4.29 -11.08
N LEU A 65 -1.06 3.14 -11.00
CA LEU A 65 -0.25 2.60 -12.07
C LEU A 65 -1.02 1.41 -12.65
N VAL A 66 -1.24 1.43 -13.97
CA VAL A 66 -1.97 0.35 -14.65
C VAL A 66 -1.03 -0.34 -15.62
N PHE A 67 -0.89 -1.64 -15.51
CA PHE A 67 -0.08 -2.42 -16.43
C PHE A 67 -0.87 -2.73 -17.69
N SER A 68 -0.17 -2.82 -18.83
CA SER A 68 -0.79 -3.16 -20.12
C SER A 68 -1.19 -4.63 -20.19
N ARG A 69 -0.59 -5.47 -19.35
CA ARG A 69 -0.94 -6.89 -19.26
C ARG A 69 -0.56 -7.38 -17.87
N ARG A 70 -0.93 -8.61 -17.57
CA ARG A 70 -0.66 -9.15 -16.24
C ARG A 70 0.81 -9.54 -16.10
N PHE A 71 1.47 -8.99 -15.06
CA PHE A 71 2.87 -9.28 -14.75
C PHE A 71 3.04 -9.97 -13.40
N GLY A 72 2.02 -9.98 -12.55
CA GLY A 72 2.06 -10.59 -11.23
C GLY A 72 2.41 -9.62 -10.12
N GLN A 73 2.19 -10.04 -8.89
CA GLN A 73 2.36 -9.18 -7.73
C GLN A 73 3.80 -8.69 -7.53
N PRO A 74 4.85 -9.53 -7.73
CA PRO A 74 6.21 -9.01 -7.57
C PRO A 74 6.54 -7.86 -8.51
N ALA A 75 6.10 -7.94 -9.76
CA ALA A 75 6.34 -6.87 -10.73
C ALA A 75 5.54 -5.62 -10.35
N ALA A 76 4.30 -5.79 -9.90
CA ALA A 76 3.47 -4.67 -9.45
C ALA A 76 4.10 -3.95 -8.26
N THR A 77 4.63 -4.71 -7.31
CA THR A 77 5.32 -4.16 -6.15
C THR A 77 6.54 -3.33 -6.56
N ILE A 78 7.37 -3.88 -7.44
CA ILE A 78 8.59 -3.19 -7.90
C ILE A 78 8.23 -1.91 -8.64
N ALA A 79 7.21 -1.96 -9.52
CA ALA A 79 6.79 -0.77 -10.26
C ALA A 79 6.33 0.33 -9.31
N GLY A 80 5.59 -0.03 -8.27
CA GLY A 80 5.16 0.92 -7.25
C GLY A 80 6.34 1.57 -6.55
N ILE A 81 7.30 0.75 -6.12
CA ILE A 81 8.48 1.25 -5.43
C ILE A 81 9.28 2.20 -6.33
N LEU A 82 9.46 1.86 -7.60
CA LEU A 82 10.21 2.70 -8.53
C LEU A 82 9.52 4.03 -8.82
N ASN A 83 8.21 4.11 -8.61
CA ASN A 83 7.44 5.32 -8.89
C ASN A 83 7.09 6.12 -7.64
N CYS A 84 7.52 5.70 -6.47
CA CYS A 84 7.20 6.43 -5.25
C CYS A 84 8.11 7.66 -5.09
N LYS A 85 7.57 8.70 -4.48
CA LYS A 85 8.25 9.97 -4.29
C LYS A 85 8.58 10.25 -2.83
N GLY A 86 8.08 9.43 -1.92
CA GLY A 86 8.27 9.65 -0.50
C GLY A 86 9.70 9.36 -0.04
N SER A 87 10.06 9.96 1.06
CA SER A 87 11.33 9.65 1.72
C SER A 87 11.36 8.22 2.22
N TYR A 88 10.20 7.68 2.56
CA TYR A 88 10.04 6.30 3.05
C TYR A 88 8.94 5.62 2.27
N CYS A 89 9.15 4.34 2.00
CA CYS A 89 8.19 3.54 1.22
C CYS A 89 7.75 2.36 2.06
N VAL A 90 6.43 2.15 2.14
CA VAL A 90 5.88 0.96 2.77
C VAL A 90 5.06 0.20 1.73
N VAL A 91 5.24 -1.12 1.70
CA VAL A 91 4.48 -2.01 0.82
C VAL A 91 3.49 -2.77 1.70
N ILE A 92 2.23 -2.73 1.32
CA ILE A 92 1.17 -3.39 2.10
C ILE A 92 0.12 -3.94 1.14
N ASP A 93 -0.43 -5.11 1.48
CA ASP A 93 -1.50 -5.71 0.70
C ASP A 93 -2.83 -5.11 1.07
N VAL A 94 -3.75 -5.10 0.10
CA VAL A 94 -5.05 -4.45 0.25
C VAL A 94 -6.05 -5.30 1.05
N ASP A 95 -5.76 -6.59 1.24
CA ASP A 95 -6.72 -7.54 1.78
C ASP A 95 -6.93 -7.46 3.30
N LEU A 96 -6.28 -6.52 3.96
CA LEU A 96 -6.41 -6.27 5.40
C LEU A 96 -5.89 -7.40 6.30
N GLN A 97 -5.15 -8.37 5.75
CA GLN A 97 -4.48 -9.35 6.59
C GLN A 97 -3.44 -8.68 7.47
N ASP A 98 -2.76 -7.69 6.92
CA ASP A 98 -1.91 -6.81 7.71
C ASP A 98 -2.68 -5.52 7.96
N PRO A 99 -2.95 -5.17 9.22
CA PRO A 99 -3.74 -3.97 9.48
C PRO A 99 -2.99 -2.72 9.02
N PRO A 100 -3.65 -1.80 8.31
CA PRO A 100 -2.99 -0.57 7.88
C PRO A 100 -2.40 0.24 9.02
N GLU A 101 -2.93 0.09 10.23
CA GLU A 101 -2.43 0.78 11.40
C GLU A 101 -0.97 0.45 11.73
N ILE A 102 -0.46 -0.65 11.20
CA ILE A 102 0.95 -1.01 11.40
C ILE A 102 1.89 0.00 10.73
N ILE A 103 1.40 0.77 9.77
CA ILE A 103 2.20 1.80 9.10
C ILE A 103 2.80 2.76 10.11
N GLU A 104 2.04 3.15 11.12
CA GLU A 104 2.55 4.05 12.14
C GLU A 104 3.72 3.46 12.91
N GLN A 105 3.63 2.20 13.27
CA GLN A 105 4.71 1.53 13.99
C GLN A 105 5.95 1.36 13.10
N LEU A 106 5.74 1.01 11.83
CA LEU A 106 6.85 0.89 10.88
C LEU A 106 7.53 2.24 10.68
N TYR A 107 6.75 3.30 10.55
CA TYR A 107 7.28 4.63 10.37
C TYR A 107 8.12 5.06 11.59
N LYS A 108 7.63 4.82 12.80
CA LYS A 108 8.37 5.15 14.01
C LYS A 108 9.72 4.45 14.06
N LYS A 109 9.76 3.20 13.63
CA LYS A 109 11.02 2.44 13.61
C LYS A 109 12.00 3.00 12.58
N ILE A 110 11.50 3.36 11.39
CA ILE A 110 12.39 3.81 10.33
C ILE A 110 13.00 5.18 10.68
N ILE A 111 12.23 6.09 11.27
CA ILE A 111 12.77 7.38 11.66
C ILE A 111 13.69 7.28 12.87
N ALA A 112 13.63 6.19 13.62
CA ALA A 112 14.54 5.94 14.73
C ALA A 112 15.92 5.44 14.26
N GLY A 113 16.10 5.25 12.95
CA GLY A 113 17.40 4.90 12.39
C GLY A 113 17.50 3.55 11.71
N TYR A 114 16.43 2.77 11.69
CA TYR A 114 16.43 1.49 10.99
C TYR A 114 16.25 1.74 9.49
N GLU A 115 17.07 1.12 8.68
CA GLU A 115 17.00 1.32 7.23
C GLU A 115 15.87 0.51 6.59
N VAL A 116 15.62 -0.69 7.10
CA VAL A 116 14.57 -1.57 6.62
C VAL A 116 13.80 -2.12 7.81
N VAL A 117 12.48 -2.02 7.75
CA VAL A 117 11.61 -2.52 8.82
C VAL A 117 10.53 -3.39 8.17
N TYR A 118 10.25 -4.53 8.79
CA TYR A 118 9.17 -5.38 8.33
C TYR A 118 8.38 -5.91 9.52
N ALA A 119 7.12 -6.21 9.26
CA ALA A 119 6.23 -6.74 10.27
C ALA A 119 6.35 -8.26 10.30
N LYS A 120 6.49 -8.81 11.49
CA LYS A 120 6.59 -10.24 11.68
C LYS A 120 5.25 -10.74 12.22
N ARG A 121 4.63 -11.67 11.51
CA ARG A 121 3.36 -12.23 11.95
C ARG A 121 3.60 -13.25 13.06
N LYS A 122 2.82 -13.11 14.11
CA LYS A 122 2.79 -14.09 15.19
C LYS A 122 1.58 -14.99 15.00
N ASP A 123 1.60 -16.15 15.61
CA ASP A 123 0.43 -17.03 15.75
C ASP A 123 -0.19 -17.45 14.41
N ARG A 124 0.58 -17.36 13.35
CA ARG A 124 0.13 -17.83 12.09
C ARG A 124 0.50 -19.29 11.97
N LYS A 125 -0.50 -20.11 12.21
CA LYS A 125 -0.33 -21.54 12.32
C LYS A 125 0.19 -22.15 11.04
N GLY A 126 1.29 -22.91 11.12
CA GLY A 126 1.84 -23.59 9.96
C GLY A 126 2.62 -22.73 9.01
N GLU A 127 2.83 -21.48 9.34
CA GLU A 127 3.59 -20.59 8.47
C GLU A 127 5.00 -20.40 8.94
N THR A 128 5.90 -20.33 7.97
CA THR A 128 7.27 -19.93 8.21
C THR A 128 7.37 -18.43 8.03
N ILE A 129 8.03 -17.78 8.98
CA ILE A 129 8.22 -16.33 8.93
C ILE A 129 9.62 -16.05 8.43
N PHE A 130 9.70 -15.19 7.40
CA PHE A 130 10.99 -14.75 6.95
C PHE A 130 11.12 -13.27 6.84
N LYS A 131 12.35 -12.93 6.68
CA LYS A 131 12.75 -11.55 6.54
C LYS A 131 12.74 -11.13 5.11
#